data_92e692260abeee32fe2fff99e368b17d
#
_entry.id   92e692260abeee32fe2fff99e368b17d
#
_cell.length_a   1.000
_cell.length_b   1.000
_cell.length_c   1.000
_cell.angle_alpha   90.00
_cell.angle_beta   90.00
_cell.angle_gamma   90.00
#
_symmetry.space_group_name_H-M   'P 1'
#
loop_
_entity.id
_entity.type
_entity.pdbx_description
1 polymer ?
#
loop_
_entity_poly.entity_id
_entity_poly.type
_entity_poly.pdbx_seq_one_letter_code
_entity_poly.pdbx_strand_id
1 'polypeptide(L)'
;LVHDFFLKNFLKKIQDRCQEYGWLFTGHLLHEDTLSNQTCMLGSLMTGYEYMDIPGIDLLGEKTSCWWIAKQLSSVAHQLNKKKMLTELFGCTGWQMKFENYKAIGDWQALMGINLFCPHLSWYTMKGENKRDYPASIFYQSAWYKQYRYMEDYFARFHVATDGTPSDCKLLVMNPIESVWARTYTGCFQWIQSNDEGISAIERQYEETFRMLMGAGIDFDYGEERILAGHGSVENGKLKVGSCTYDKVLLSGVETVKESTWKLLKEFAAQGGKLIVAGKAPEMIHAEPDARMTELMEHAEKIPFTKEAVTESCALEAPLYQLENHGQQVYIQSYRKEDMITFILLNMDRDHSANDISLTLNGEGRVEEWNARTGEIHEVMVSDGKAELCLSLLPGEEKIFVLQNGENLLKQKEFSYKLSEKNVAALDRADVYLDDECVAKDEDVLKEDRLIRDRLGYPWRGGEMMQPWY
;
A
#
# COMPACT_ATOMS: atom_id res chain seq x y z
N LEU A 1 -23.45 4.87 16.21
CA LEU A 1 -24.81 4.37 15.96
C LEU A 1 -25.10 4.23 14.46
N VAL A 2 -25.02 5.29 13.64
CA VAL A 2 -25.31 5.22 12.18
C VAL A 2 -24.38 4.22 11.49
N HIS A 3 -23.08 4.30 11.78
CA HIS A 3 -22.09 3.36 11.28
C HIS A 3 -22.41 1.90 11.68
N ASP A 4 -22.78 1.64 12.93
CA ASP A 4 -23.19 0.30 13.36
C ASP A 4 -24.43 -0.22 12.62
N PHE A 5 -25.40 0.67 12.33
CA PHE A 5 -26.54 0.28 11.52
C PHE A 5 -26.15 -0.05 10.08
N PHE A 6 -25.25 0.72 9.47
CA PHE A 6 -24.72 0.43 8.14
C PHE A 6 -24.04 -0.96 8.12
N LEU A 7 -23.12 -1.21 9.03
CA LEU A 7 -22.42 -2.48 9.12
C LEU A 7 -23.40 -3.67 9.28
N LYS A 8 -24.33 -3.58 10.24
CA LYS A 8 -25.23 -4.69 10.58
C LYS A 8 -26.36 -4.90 9.58
N ASN A 9 -26.92 -3.81 9.04
CA ASN A 9 -28.12 -3.88 8.21
C ASN A 9 -27.85 -3.79 6.72
N PHE A 10 -26.61 -3.49 6.32
CA PHE A 10 -26.19 -3.48 4.92
C PHE A 10 -25.09 -4.51 4.68
N LEU A 11 -23.84 -4.26 5.11
CA LEU A 11 -22.72 -5.15 4.79
C LEU A 11 -22.91 -6.57 5.31
N LYS A 12 -23.29 -6.72 6.59
CA LYS A 12 -23.57 -8.04 7.20
C LYS A 12 -24.68 -8.79 6.47
N LYS A 13 -25.73 -8.09 6.05
CA LYS A 13 -26.85 -8.73 5.32
C LYS A 13 -26.42 -9.23 3.95
N ILE A 14 -25.56 -8.49 3.25
CA ILE A 14 -25.02 -8.94 1.98
C ILE A 14 -24.13 -10.15 2.19
N GLN A 15 -23.22 -10.10 3.18
CA GLN A 15 -22.35 -11.23 3.52
C GLN A 15 -23.18 -12.49 3.84
N ASP A 16 -24.17 -12.39 4.74
CA ASP A 16 -25.03 -13.51 5.11
C ASP A 16 -25.70 -14.12 3.87
N ARG A 17 -26.20 -13.24 2.99
CA ARG A 17 -26.86 -13.69 1.76
C ARG A 17 -25.90 -14.37 0.79
N CYS A 18 -24.69 -13.87 0.62
CA CYS A 18 -23.65 -14.52 -0.18
C CYS A 18 -23.33 -15.90 0.37
N GLN A 19 -23.15 -16.02 1.69
CA GLN A 19 -22.85 -17.29 2.36
C GLN A 19 -23.95 -18.34 2.18
N GLU A 20 -25.23 -17.96 2.21
CA GLU A 20 -26.36 -18.86 1.94
C GLU A 20 -26.27 -19.54 0.56
N TYR A 21 -25.69 -18.85 -0.43
CA TYR A 21 -25.49 -19.37 -1.78
C TYR A 21 -24.09 -19.93 -2.04
N GLY A 22 -23.20 -19.96 -1.06
CA GLY A 22 -21.80 -20.34 -1.23
C GLY A 22 -21.01 -19.36 -2.07
N TRP A 23 -21.40 -18.08 -2.11
CA TRP A 23 -20.70 -17.01 -2.80
C TRP A 23 -19.79 -16.26 -1.85
N LEU A 24 -18.75 -15.64 -2.41
CA LEU A 24 -17.87 -14.74 -1.69
C LEU A 24 -18.33 -13.28 -1.90
N PHE A 25 -18.43 -12.54 -0.80
CA PHE A 25 -18.72 -11.11 -0.86
C PHE A 25 -17.42 -10.34 -1.09
N THR A 26 -17.35 -9.54 -2.15
CA THR A 26 -16.22 -8.67 -2.48
C THR A 26 -16.69 -7.29 -2.90
N GLY A 27 -15.78 -6.33 -2.88
CA GLY A 27 -15.98 -4.95 -3.30
C GLY A 27 -15.02 -4.03 -2.58
N HIS A 28 -15.23 -2.74 -2.75
CA HIS A 28 -14.54 -1.66 -2.05
C HIS A 28 -15.55 -0.66 -1.50
N LEU A 29 -15.08 0.31 -0.73
CA LEU A 29 -15.92 1.38 -0.19
C LEU A 29 -15.70 2.68 -0.98
N LEU A 30 -16.05 3.83 -0.43
CA LEU A 30 -16.06 5.08 -1.20
C LEU A 30 -15.27 6.17 -0.46
N HIS A 31 -14.46 6.93 -1.18
CA HIS A 31 -13.64 8.02 -0.65
C HIS A 31 -12.76 7.59 0.52
N GLU A 32 -11.83 6.74 0.22
CA GLU A 32 -11.03 6.02 1.21
C GLU A 32 -9.80 6.81 1.67
N ASP A 33 -9.43 7.89 0.98
CA ASP A 33 -8.14 8.58 1.00
C ASP A 33 -7.68 9.05 2.39
N THR A 34 -8.59 9.65 3.19
CA THR A 34 -8.26 10.24 4.49
C THR A 34 -9.26 9.83 5.57
N LEU A 35 -8.90 10.01 6.84
CA LEU A 35 -9.82 9.73 7.95
C LEU A 35 -11.07 10.63 7.91
N SER A 36 -10.93 11.88 7.43
CA SER A 36 -12.05 12.80 7.20
C SER A 36 -12.98 12.25 6.12
N ASN A 37 -12.43 11.82 4.98
CA ASN A 37 -13.21 11.25 3.88
C ASN A 37 -13.97 10.01 4.36
N GLN A 38 -13.29 9.10 5.04
CA GLN A 38 -13.89 7.91 5.64
C GLN A 38 -15.02 8.27 6.60
N THR A 39 -14.78 9.23 7.51
CA THR A 39 -15.78 9.70 8.48
C THR A 39 -17.02 10.25 7.81
N CYS A 40 -16.86 11.08 6.76
CA CYS A 40 -17.98 11.69 6.04
C CYS A 40 -18.82 10.66 5.29
N MET A 41 -18.16 9.68 4.66
CA MET A 41 -18.81 8.81 3.69
C MET A 41 -19.38 7.53 4.32
N LEU A 42 -18.67 6.96 5.30
CA LEU A 42 -19.09 5.64 5.81
C LEU A 42 -18.70 5.36 7.28
N GLY A 43 -17.75 6.07 7.85
CA GLY A 43 -17.25 5.86 9.21
C GLY A 43 -15.83 5.31 9.25
N SER A 44 -15.63 4.00 9.37
CA SER A 44 -14.33 3.34 9.33
C SER A 44 -14.28 2.30 8.22
N LEU A 45 -13.26 2.37 7.36
CA LEU A 45 -13.01 1.37 6.32
C LEU A 45 -12.75 0.00 6.92
N MET A 46 -11.86 -0.06 7.90
CA MET A 46 -11.39 -1.32 8.48
C MET A 46 -12.54 -2.17 9.00
N THR A 47 -13.54 -1.55 9.63
CA THR A 47 -14.74 -2.28 10.11
C THR A 47 -15.60 -2.79 8.97
N GLY A 48 -15.64 -2.13 7.83
CA GLY A 48 -16.34 -2.59 6.64
C GLY A 48 -15.69 -3.84 6.05
N TYR A 49 -14.36 -3.88 6.05
CA TYR A 49 -13.59 -5.04 5.55
C TYR A 49 -13.80 -6.31 6.37
N GLU A 50 -14.19 -6.21 7.64
CA GLU A 50 -14.55 -7.36 8.47
C GLU A 50 -15.63 -8.24 7.79
N TYR A 51 -16.60 -7.60 7.15
CA TYR A 51 -17.75 -8.27 6.52
C TYR A 51 -17.52 -8.75 5.09
N MET A 52 -16.44 -8.35 4.45
CA MET A 52 -16.10 -8.79 3.08
C MET A 52 -15.24 -10.05 3.14
N ASP A 53 -15.55 -11.07 2.35
CA ASP A 53 -14.71 -12.25 2.20
C ASP A 53 -13.41 -11.91 1.45
N ILE A 54 -13.54 -11.04 0.45
CA ILE A 54 -12.43 -10.44 -0.30
C ILE A 54 -12.58 -8.92 -0.21
N PRO A 55 -12.03 -8.29 0.84
CA PRO A 55 -12.10 -6.84 0.96
C PRO A 55 -11.23 -6.13 -0.06
N GLY A 56 -11.62 -4.92 -0.44
CA GLY A 56 -10.90 -4.16 -1.47
C GLY A 56 -10.85 -2.67 -1.22
N ILE A 57 -10.01 -2.01 -2.01
CA ILE A 57 -9.88 -0.56 -2.10
C ILE A 57 -10.07 -0.07 -3.53
N ASP A 58 -10.38 1.21 -3.69
CA ASP A 58 -10.43 1.93 -4.96
C ASP A 58 -9.66 3.24 -4.85
N LEU A 59 -8.67 3.41 -5.73
CA LEU A 59 -7.87 4.63 -5.83
C LEU A 59 -7.89 5.15 -7.26
N LEU A 60 -8.68 6.16 -7.49
CA LEU A 60 -8.82 6.82 -8.78
C LEU A 60 -7.61 7.69 -9.13
N GLY A 61 -7.30 7.76 -10.42
CA GLY A 61 -6.19 8.54 -10.97
C GLY A 61 -4.83 7.90 -10.79
N GLU A 62 -3.79 8.62 -11.13
CA GLU A 62 -2.40 8.18 -11.00
C GLU A 62 -1.87 8.42 -9.57
N LYS A 63 -2.65 8.01 -8.56
CA LYS A 63 -2.28 8.21 -7.16
C LYS A 63 -1.22 7.22 -6.70
N THR A 64 -0.14 7.76 -6.17
CA THR A 64 0.97 7.02 -5.56
C THR A 64 1.30 7.55 -4.17
N SER A 65 0.32 8.10 -3.44
CA SER A 65 0.56 8.82 -2.18
C SER A 65 -0.28 8.37 -0.98
N CYS A 66 -1.40 7.69 -1.18
CA CYS A 66 -2.33 7.30 -0.10
C CYS A 66 -2.07 5.86 0.39
N TRP A 67 -0.84 5.50 0.65
CA TRP A 67 -0.40 4.11 0.94
C TRP A 67 -0.99 3.52 2.22
N TRP A 68 -1.37 4.35 3.18
CA TRP A 68 -2.00 3.91 4.43
C TRP A 68 -3.34 3.20 4.23
N ILE A 69 -4.06 3.45 3.12
CA ILE A 69 -5.31 2.75 2.82
C ILE A 69 -5.06 1.27 2.55
N ALA A 70 -4.07 0.96 1.72
CA ALA A 70 -3.67 -0.41 1.48
C ALA A 70 -3.19 -1.09 2.78
N LYS A 71 -2.55 -0.33 3.68
CA LYS A 71 -2.14 -0.83 4.99
C LYS A 71 -3.33 -1.08 5.92
N GLN A 72 -4.39 -0.25 5.89
CA GLN A 72 -5.65 -0.53 6.58
C GLN A 72 -6.28 -1.84 6.08
N LEU A 73 -6.33 -2.02 4.75
CA LEU A 73 -6.86 -3.24 4.13
C LEU A 73 -6.04 -4.47 4.53
N SER A 74 -4.70 -4.41 4.35
CA SER A 74 -3.82 -5.54 4.67
C SER A 74 -3.85 -5.88 6.16
N SER A 75 -3.93 -4.90 7.05
CA SER A 75 -4.05 -5.13 8.49
C SER A 75 -5.28 -5.98 8.85
N VAL A 76 -6.44 -5.63 8.30
CA VAL A 76 -7.66 -6.43 8.53
C VAL A 76 -7.55 -7.82 7.90
N ALA A 77 -6.97 -7.91 6.69
CA ALA A 77 -6.78 -9.19 6.02
C ALA A 77 -5.87 -10.12 6.82
N HIS A 78 -4.77 -9.61 7.36
CA HIS A 78 -3.85 -10.37 8.22
C HIS A 78 -4.54 -10.82 9.51
N GLN A 79 -5.16 -9.89 10.23
CA GLN A 79 -5.82 -10.16 11.50
C GLN A 79 -6.95 -11.16 11.36
N LEU A 80 -7.76 -11.07 10.31
CA LEU A 80 -8.92 -11.93 10.08
C LEU A 80 -8.65 -13.07 9.08
N ASN A 81 -7.37 -13.32 8.74
CA ASN A 81 -6.92 -14.42 7.87
C ASN A 81 -7.62 -14.45 6.50
N LYS A 82 -7.87 -13.27 5.90
CA LYS A 82 -8.43 -13.16 4.55
C LYS A 82 -7.33 -13.37 3.51
N LYS A 83 -7.56 -14.26 2.57
CA LYS A 83 -6.54 -14.73 1.61
C LYS A 83 -6.41 -13.83 0.38
N LYS A 84 -7.41 -13.03 0.09
CA LYS A 84 -7.44 -12.15 -1.07
C LYS A 84 -7.78 -10.73 -0.65
N MET A 85 -7.07 -9.79 -1.25
CA MET A 85 -7.27 -8.35 -1.11
C MET A 85 -7.38 -7.77 -2.51
N LEU A 86 -8.52 -7.14 -2.78
CA LEU A 86 -8.82 -6.56 -4.09
C LEU A 86 -8.39 -5.09 -4.13
N THR A 87 -8.00 -4.62 -5.30
CA THR A 87 -7.98 -3.21 -5.63
C THR A 87 -8.65 -2.96 -6.97
N GLU A 88 -9.54 -1.97 -7.03
CA GLU A 88 -9.92 -1.34 -8.28
C GLU A 88 -8.89 -0.26 -8.59
N LEU A 89 -8.28 -0.31 -9.76
CA LEU A 89 -7.17 0.58 -10.09
C LEU A 89 -7.26 1.07 -11.55
N PHE A 90 -6.53 2.17 -11.81
CA PHE A 90 -6.43 2.83 -13.11
C PHE A 90 -7.67 3.62 -13.54
N GLY A 91 -8.73 3.67 -12.75
CA GLY A 91 -9.87 4.53 -13.02
C GLY A 91 -9.46 6.01 -13.09
N CYS A 92 -10.07 6.80 -13.97
CA CYS A 92 -9.76 8.22 -14.19
C CYS A 92 -8.35 8.51 -14.71
N THR A 93 -7.62 7.55 -15.27
CA THR A 93 -6.25 7.77 -15.76
C THR A 93 -6.18 8.22 -17.23
N GLY A 94 -7.30 8.17 -17.94
CA GLY A 94 -7.40 8.68 -19.31
C GLY A 94 -6.67 7.81 -20.34
N TRP A 95 -6.39 8.39 -21.52
CA TRP A 95 -5.85 7.67 -22.68
C TRP A 95 -4.34 7.80 -22.87
N GLN A 96 -3.68 8.63 -22.08
CA GLN A 96 -2.26 8.95 -22.20
C GLN A 96 -1.37 8.23 -21.19
N MET A 97 -1.94 7.45 -20.26
CA MET A 97 -1.18 6.76 -19.24
C MET A 97 -0.23 5.73 -19.86
N LYS A 98 1.04 5.78 -19.46
CA LYS A 98 2.10 4.90 -19.94
C LYS A 98 2.24 3.66 -19.06
N PHE A 99 2.92 2.62 -19.54
CA PHE A 99 3.17 1.40 -18.76
C PHE A 99 3.94 1.65 -17.47
N GLU A 100 4.86 2.61 -17.45
CA GLU A 100 5.56 3.02 -16.24
C GLU A 100 4.61 3.54 -15.15
N ASN A 101 3.49 4.19 -15.55
CA ASN A 101 2.48 4.68 -14.62
C ASN A 101 1.56 3.56 -14.14
N TYR A 102 1.16 2.63 -15.03
CA TYR A 102 0.45 1.39 -14.64
C TYR A 102 1.26 0.61 -13.60
N LYS A 103 2.58 0.45 -13.87
CA LYS A 103 3.50 -0.19 -12.94
C LYS A 103 3.55 0.54 -11.60
N ALA A 104 3.80 1.85 -11.61
CA ALA A 104 3.93 2.63 -10.39
C ALA A 104 2.69 2.60 -9.51
N ILE A 105 1.48 2.64 -10.10
CA ILE A 105 0.21 2.54 -9.35
C ILE A 105 0.04 1.15 -8.74
N GLY A 106 0.38 0.10 -9.47
CA GLY A 106 0.19 -1.28 -9.02
C GLY A 106 1.26 -1.75 -8.04
N ASP A 107 2.52 -1.35 -8.21
CA ASP A 107 3.66 -1.83 -7.43
C ASP A 107 3.51 -1.60 -5.93
N TRP A 108 3.17 -0.39 -5.51
CA TRP A 108 3.05 -0.09 -4.10
C TRP A 108 1.86 -0.81 -3.45
N GLN A 109 0.80 -1.05 -4.22
CA GLN A 109 -0.35 -1.81 -3.75
C GLN A 109 -0.01 -3.29 -3.61
N ALA A 110 0.69 -3.85 -4.60
CA ALA A 110 1.23 -5.21 -4.53
C ALA A 110 2.26 -5.36 -3.38
N LEU A 111 3.13 -4.35 -3.17
CA LEU A 111 4.06 -4.31 -2.04
C LEU A 111 3.34 -4.44 -0.69
N MET A 112 2.16 -3.83 -0.54
CA MET A 112 1.33 -3.93 0.68
C MET A 112 0.54 -5.25 0.78
N GLY A 113 0.75 -6.19 -0.15
CA GLY A 113 0.12 -7.52 -0.14
C GLY A 113 -1.18 -7.61 -0.91
N ILE A 114 -1.62 -6.56 -1.60
CA ILE A 114 -2.81 -6.63 -2.45
C ILE A 114 -2.53 -7.57 -3.63
N ASN A 115 -3.36 -8.59 -3.79
CA ASN A 115 -3.10 -9.72 -4.68
C ASN A 115 -4.27 -10.07 -5.63
N LEU A 116 -5.23 -9.18 -5.75
CA LEU A 116 -6.33 -9.29 -6.72
C LEU A 116 -6.54 -7.93 -7.37
N PHE A 117 -5.95 -7.74 -8.54
CA PHE A 117 -6.07 -6.53 -9.33
C PHE A 117 -7.32 -6.58 -10.20
N CYS A 118 -8.18 -5.57 -10.06
CA CYS A 118 -9.36 -5.35 -10.87
C CYS A 118 -9.20 -4.01 -11.63
N PRO A 119 -8.56 -4.01 -12.80
CA PRO A 119 -8.43 -2.79 -13.57
C PRO A 119 -9.81 -2.18 -13.87
N HIS A 120 -9.95 -0.86 -13.72
CA HIS A 120 -11.17 -0.18 -14.13
C HIS A 120 -11.46 -0.54 -15.57
N LEU A 121 -12.69 -0.95 -15.79
CA LEU A 121 -13.17 -1.82 -16.86
C LEU A 121 -12.79 -1.38 -18.29
N SER A 122 -12.62 -2.39 -19.14
CA SER A 122 -12.63 -2.22 -20.60
C SER A 122 -14.08 -2.17 -21.09
N TRP A 123 -14.34 -1.27 -22.05
CA TRP A 123 -15.68 -1.17 -22.63
C TRP A 123 -15.94 -2.27 -23.65
N TYR A 124 -17.18 -2.70 -23.72
CA TYR A 124 -17.63 -3.49 -24.87
C TYR A 124 -17.66 -2.63 -26.16
N THR A 125 -18.03 -1.36 -26.04
CA THR A 125 -18.06 -0.40 -27.13
C THR A 125 -17.91 1.03 -26.60
N MET A 126 -17.27 1.92 -27.36
CA MET A 126 -17.17 3.35 -27.07
C MET A 126 -18.44 4.14 -27.44
N LYS A 127 -19.46 3.50 -28.00
CA LYS A 127 -20.70 4.16 -28.38
C LYS A 127 -21.51 4.53 -27.15
N GLY A 128 -21.82 5.83 -27.00
CA GLY A 128 -22.61 6.40 -25.91
C GLY A 128 -21.74 6.87 -24.74
N GLU A 129 -22.08 8.02 -24.15
CA GLU A 129 -21.27 8.70 -23.12
C GLU A 129 -21.15 7.92 -21.82
N ASN A 130 -22.22 7.30 -21.36
CA ASN A 130 -22.23 6.51 -20.12
C ASN A 130 -21.19 5.37 -20.06
N LYS A 131 -20.59 5.04 -21.19
CA LYS A 131 -19.58 4.00 -21.33
C LYS A 131 -18.16 4.55 -21.38
N ARG A 132 -18.00 5.85 -21.22
CA ARG A 132 -16.70 6.54 -21.27
C ARG A 132 -16.33 7.15 -19.91
N ASP A 133 -17.06 6.76 -18.88
CA ASP A 133 -16.84 7.20 -17.53
C ASP A 133 -15.56 6.58 -16.96
N TYR A 134 -14.72 7.38 -16.35
CA TYR A 134 -13.48 6.99 -15.68
C TYR A 134 -12.55 6.03 -16.45
N PRO A 135 -12.16 6.36 -17.70
CA PRO A 135 -11.41 5.44 -18.55
C PRO A 135 -10.03 5.09 -17.97
N ALA A 136 -9.66 3.83 -18.10
CA ALA A 136 -8.30 3.31 -17.85
C ALA A 136 -7.52 3.05 -19.15
N SER A 137 -8.08 3.33 -20.33
CA SER A 137 -7.49 3.15 -21.66
C SER A 137 -7.08 1.71 -22.03
N ILE A 138 -7.40 0.71 -21.22
CA ILE A 138 -7.15 -0.71 -21.52
C ILE A 138 -8.23 -1.20 -22.48
N PHE A 139 -8.11 -0.79 -23.74
CA PHE A 139 -9.13 -1.03 -24.76
C PHE A 139 -8.50 -1.20 -26.14
N TYR A 140 -9.12 -1.99 -27.02
CA TYR A 140 -8.56 -2.34 -28.32
C TYR A 140 -8.20 -1.14 -29.24
N GLN A 141 -8.75 0.04 -28.96
CA GLN A 141 -8.40 1.27 -29.68
C GLN A 141 -7.15 1.96 -29.16
N SER A 142 -6.60 1.52 -28.01
CA SER A 142 -5.30 2.00 -27.55
C SER A 142 -4.20 1.37 -28.41
N ALA A 143 -3.22 2.18 -28.85
CA ALA A 143 -2.13 1.71 -29.72
C ALA A 143 -1.32 0.55 -29.10
N TRP A 144 -1.21 0.52 -27.79
CA TRP A 144 -0.47 -0.47 -27.01
C TRP A 144 -1.33 -1.63 -26.48
N TYR A 145 -2.58 -1.75 -26.85
CA TYR A 145 -3.51 -2.73 -26.26
C TYR A 145 -2.98 -4.17 -26.26
N LYS A 146 -2.39 -4.61 -27.36
CA LYS A 146 -1.81 -5.96 -27.47
C LYS A 146 -0.62 -6.18 -26.54
N GLN A 147 0.09 -5.11 -26.18
CA GLN A 147 1.26 -5.14 -25.31
C GLN A 147 0.89 -5.06 -23.82
N TYR A 148 -0.37 -4.77 -23.47
CA TYR A 148 -0.80 -4.72 -22.08
C TYR A 148 -0.54 -6.02 -21.32
N ARG A 149 -0.47 -7.14 -22.03
CA ARG A 149 -0.07 -8.43 -21.48
C ARG A 149 1.25 -8.38 -20.70
N TYR A 150 2.19 -7.51 -21.07
CA TYR A 150 3.44 -7.35 -20.31
C TYR A 150 3.19 -6.89 -18.88
N MET A 151 2.18 -6.06 -18.66
CA MET A 151 1.79 -5.63 -17.33
C MET A 151 1.09 -6.74 -16.54
N GLU A 152 0.24 -7.52 -17.21
CA GLU A 152 -0.43 -8.66 -16.60
C GLU A 152 0.57 -9.74 -16.18
N ASP A 153 1.51 -10.11 -17.05
CA ASP A 153 2.57 -11.06 -16.75
C ASP A 153 3.50 -10.57 -15.63
N TYR A 154 3.82 -9.27 -15.62
CA TYR A 154 4.60 -8.64 -14.56
C TYR A 154 3.90 -8.73 -13.20
N PHE A 155 2.66 -8.30 -13.08
CA PHE A 155 1.92 -8.35 -11.82
C PHE A 155 1.61 -9.78 -11.38
N ALA A 156 1.37 -10.70 -12.32
CA ALA A 156 1.21 -12.11 -11.98
C ALA A 156 2.46 -12.67 -11.27
N ARG A 157 3.68 -12.33 -11.75
CA ARG A 157 4.94 -12.71 -11.11
C ARG A 157 5.14 -11.99 -9.78
N PHE A 158 4.83 -10.70 -9.72
CA PHE A 158 4.92 -9.93 -8.46
C PHE A 158 4.01 -10.53 -7.38
N HIS A 159 2.78 -10.91 -7.73
CA HIS A 159 1.85 -11.53 -6.79
C HIS A 159 2.32 -12.91 -6.29
N VAL A 160 3.12 -13.63 -7.05
CA VAL A 160 3.78 -14.86 -6.54
C VAL A 160 4.74 -14.52 -5.41
N ALA A 161 5.46 -13.40 -5.51
CA ALA A 161 6.40 -12.95 -4.49
C ALA A 161 5.71 -12.46 -3.20
N THR A 162 4.49 -11.93 -3.30
CA THR A 162 3.67 -11.49 -2.15
C THR A 162 2.69 -12.54 -1.63
N ASP A 163 2.70 -13.77 -2.20
CA ASP A 163 1.83 -14.86 -1.75
C ASP A 163 2.33 -15.49 -0.45
N GLY A 164 1.95 -14.86 0.66
CA GLY A 164 2.37 -15.28 2.01
C GLY A 164 1.71 -14.44 3.10
N THR A 165 2.24 -14.57 4.31
CA THR A 165 1.88 -13.71 5.44
C THR A 165 3.06 -12.80 5.79
N PRO A 166 2.84 -11.55 6.24
CA PRO A 166 3.92 -10.68 6.68
C PRO A 166 4.83 -11.38 7.71
N SER A 167 6.14 -11.28 7.51
CA SER A 167 7.11 -12.06 8.31
C SER A 167 7.43 -11.41 9.65
N ASP A 168 7.57 -10.08 9.67
CA ASP A 168 8.10 -9.30 10.79
C ASP A 168 7.10 -8.29 11.37
N CYS A 169 5.80 -8.45 11.12
CA CYS A 169 4.76 -7.56 11.61
C CYS A 169 4.48 -7.83 13.11
N LYS A 170 5.18 -7.14 14.01
CA LYS A 170 5.07 -7.27 15.49
C LYS A 170 4.60 -6.00 16.19
N LEU A 171 4.32 -4.97 15.43
CA LEU A 171 3.85 -3.67 15.90
C LEU A 171 2.37 -3.47 15.51
N LEU A 172 1.53 -3.10 16.47
CA LEU A 172 0.19 -2.59 16.22
C LEU A 172 0.21 -1.06 16.36
N VAL A 173 -0.26 -0.36 15.34
CA VAL A 173 -0.48 1.10 15.38
C VAL A 173 -1.96 1.37 15.52
N MET A 174 -2.38 2.05 16.57
CA MET A 174 -3.80 2.35 16.77
C MET A 174 -4.32 3.30 15.67
N ASN A 175 -5.40 2.90 15.02
CA ASN A 175 -6.12 3.76 14.07
C ASN A 175 -6.89 4.84 14.85
N PRO A 176 -6.58 6.14 14.67
CA PRO A 176 -7.17 7.21 15.49
C PRO A 176 -8.57 7.65 15.02
N ILE A 177 -9.31 6.81 14.29
CA ILE A 177 -10.61 7.17 13.71
C ILE A 177 -11.63 7.59 14.77
N GLU A 178 -11.65 6.97 15.95
CA GLU A 178 -12.53 7.33 17.06
C GLU A 178 -12.21 8.74 17.59
N SER A 179 -10.94 9.17 17.53
CA SER A 179 -10.53 10.52 17.92
C SER A 179 -11.01 11.56 16.91
N VAL A 180 -11.03 11.22 15.63
CA VAL A 180 -11.65 12.04 14.57
C VAL A 180 -13.16 12.14 14.82
N TRP A 181 -13.83 11.04 15.12
CA TRP A 181 -15.28 11.05 15.41
C TRP A 181 -15.62 11.88 16.65
N ALA A 182 -14.81 11.81 17.69
CA ALA A 182 -15.00 12.60 18.92
C ALA A 182 -14.94 14.11 18.67
N ARG A 183 -14.25 14.55 17.62
CA ARG A 183 -14.16 15.95 17.20
C ARG A 183 -15.22 16.40 16.20
N THR A 184 -16.08 15.48 15.75
CA THR A 184 -17.06 15.76 14.70
C THR A 184 -18.23 16.59 15.24
N TYR A 185 -18.55 17.71 14.58
CA TYR A 185 -19.70 18.57 14.87
C TYR A 185 -20.35 19.05 13.56
N THR A 186 -21.55 19.59 13.66
CA THR A 186 -22.26 20.12 12.48
C THR A 186 -21.47 21.25 11.82
N GLY A 187 -21.06 21.04 10.57
CA GLY A 187 -20.28 22.01 9.77
C GLY A 187 -18.77 21.85 9.91
N CYS A 188 -18.25 20.82 10.60
CA CYS A 188 -16.81 20.55 10.66
C CYS A 188 -16.22 20.09 9.34
N PHE A 189 -17.07 19.63 8.39
CA PHE A 189 -16.63 19.23 7.06
C PHE A 189 -17.23 20.17 5.98
N GLN A 190 -16.37 20.55 5.04
CA GLN A 190 -16.79 21.15 3.79
C GLN A 190 -16.61 20.08 2.70
N TRP A 191 -17.73 19.58 2.16
CA TRP A 191 -17.74 18.37 1.36
C TRP A 191 -17.18 17.20 2.20
N ILE A 192 -16.03 16.65 1.84
CA ILE A 192 -15.36 15.55 2.54
C ILE A 192 -14.07 15.98 3.28
N GLN A 193 -13.70 17.25 3.20
CA GLN A 193 -12.51 17.80 3.85
C GLN A 193 -12.87 18.43 5.19
N SER A 194 -12.02 18.22 6.19
CA SER A 194 -12.21 18.83 7.50
C SER A 194 -11.82 20.30 7.53
N ASN A 195 -12.64 21.11 8.21
CA ASN A 195 -12.30 22.48 8.60
C ASN A 195 -11.79 22.56 10.04
N ASP A 196 -11.72 21.44 10.76
CA ASP A 196 -11.24 21.38 12.14
C ASP A 196 -9.73 21.14 12.17
N GLU A 197 -8.99 22.06 12.81
CA GLU A 197 -7.53 21.98 12.91
C GLU A 197 -7.06 20.74 13.69
N GLY A 198 -7.83 20.30 14.69
CA GLY A 198 -7.51 19.09 15.46
C GLY A 198 -7.65 17.83 14.64
N ILE A 199 -8.71 17.71 13.82
CA ILE A 199 -8.87 16.60 12.88
C ILE A 199 -7.70 16.60 11.88
N SER A 200 -7.38 17.76 11.30
CA SER A 200 -6.27 17.89 10.36
C SER A 200 -4.91 17.57 11.00
N ALA A 201 -4.73 17.84 12.28
CA ALA A 201 -3.52 17.47 13.03
C ALA A 201 -3.43 15.95 13.23
N ILE A 202 -4.54 15.29 13.58
CA ILE A 202 -4.61 13.83 13.71
C ILE A 202 -4.28 13.16 12.37
N GLU A 203 -4.85 13.65 11.26
CA GLU A 203 -4.59 13.12 9.92
C GLU A 203 -3.12 13.24 9.52
N ARG A 204 -2.52 14.43 9.71
CA ARG A 204 -1.08 14.59 9.43
C ARG A 204 -0.23 13.66 10.27
N GLN A 205 -0.51 13.52 11.55
CA GLN A 205 0.24 12.61 12.43
C GLN A 205 0.07 11.15 12.01
N TYR A 206 -1.12 10.76 11.59
CA TYR A 206 -1.42 9.42 11.06
C TYR A 206 -0.60 9.12 9.80
N GLU A 207 -0.59 10.02 8.84
CA GLU A 207 0.17 9.89 7.59
C GLU A 207 1.69 9.90 7.83
N GLU A 208 2.17 10.80 8.69
CA GLU A 208 3.59 10.89 9.03
C GLU A 208 4.06 9.64 9.77
N THR A 209 3.25 9.10 10.70
CA THR A 209 3.55 7.83 11.38
C THR A 209 3.75 6.69 10.37
N PHE A 210 2.84 6.58 9.39
CA PHE A 210 2.99 5.61 8.31
C PHE A 210 4.33 5.78 7.57
N ARG A 211 4.64 7.01 7.13
CA ARG A 211 5.87 7.29 6.38
C ARG A 211 7.14 7.06 7.20
N MET A 212 7.13 7.40 8.49
CA MET A 212 8.26 7.16 9.38
C MET A 212 8.56 5.67 9.53
N LEU A 213 7.54 4.86 9.78
CA LEU A 213 7.68 3.41 9.99
C LEU A 213 8.07 2.70 8.70
N MET A 214 7.31 2.91 7.61
CA MET A 214 7.60 2.27 6.32
C MET A 214 8.95 2.71 5.74
N GLY A 215 9.28 4.00 5.86
CA GLY A 215 10.58 4.53 5.44
C GLY A 215 11.76 4.12 6.31
N ALA A 216 11.51 3.50 7.45
CA ALA A 216 12.53 2.85 8.29
C ALA A 216 12.56 1.32 8.14
N GLY A 217 11.75 0.78 7.23
CA GLY A 217 11.62 -0.67 7.05
C GLY A 217 10.96 -1.37 8.24
N ILE A 218 10.10 -0.68 9.00
CA ILE A 218 9.37 -1.25 10.13
C ILE A 218 7.95 -1.58 9.67
N ASP A 219 7.65 -2.87 9.60
CA ASP A 219 6.30 -3.32 9.27
C ASP A 219 5.38 -3.28 10.50
N PHE A 220 4.09 -3.00 10.25
CA PHE A 220 3.08 -2.87 11.29
C PHE A 220 1.69 -3.19 10.74
N ASP A 221 0.74 -3.46 11.63
CA ASP A 221 -0.69 -3.46 11.31
C ASP A 221 -1.41 -2.34 12.05
N TYR A 222 -2.46 -1.80 11.45
CA TYR A 222 -3.37 -0.91 12.17
C TYR A 222 -4.31 -1.70 13.08
N GLY A 223 -4.56 -1.15 14.29
CA GLY A 223 -5.55 -1.64 15.24
C GLY A 223 -6.80 -0.79 15.19
N GLU A 224 -7.93 -1.38 14.79
CA GLU A 224 -9.23 -0.74 14.80
C GLU A 224 -10.02 -1.21 16.02
N GLU A 225 -10.60 -0.28 16.78
CA GLU A 225 -11.14 -0.57 18.12
C GLU A 225 -12.29 -1.56 18.11
N ARG A 226 -13.11 -1.60 17.05
CA ARG A 226 -14.18 -2.57 16.95
C ARG A 226 -13.64 -3.97 16.64
N ILE A 227 -12.62 -4.07 15.80
CA ILE A 227 -11.93 -5.34 15.52
C ILE A 227 -11.24 -5.84 16.78
N LEU A 228 -10.56 -4.93 17.51
CA LEU A 228 -9.96 -5.26 18.81
C LEU A 228 -11.00 -5.77 19.82
N ALA A 229 -12.18 -5.15 19.88
CA ALA A 229 -13.24 -5.58 20.79
C ALA A 229 -13.81 -6.97 20.45
N GLY A 230 -13.84 -7.33 19.16
CA GLY A 230 -14.39 -8.62 18.68
C GLY A 230 -13.38 -9.76 18.64
N HIS A 231 -12.09 -9.44 18.41
CA HIS A 231 -11.04 -10.41 18.08
C HIS A 231 -9.76 -10.25 18.91
N GLY A 232 -9.71 -9.26 19.82
CA GLY A 232 -8.54 -8.96 20.65
C GLY A 232 -8.50 -9.75 21.95
N SER A 233 -7.31 -10.21 22.34
CA SER A 233 -7.00 -10.78 23.66
C SER A 233 -5.54 -10.51 24.00
N VAL A 234 -5.17 -10.71 25.26
CA VAL A 234 -3.77 -10.65 25.70
C VAL A 234 -3.32 -12.03 26.15
N GLU A 235 -2.24 -12.53 25.59
CA GLU A 235 -1.67 -13.84 25.88
C GLU A 235 -0.15 -13.72 26.08
N ASN A 236 0.34 -14.04 27.26
CA ASN A 236 1.79 -14.03 27.60
C ASN A 236 2.48 -12.68 27.32
N GLY A 237 1.84 -11.58 27.68
CA GLY A 237 2.38 -10.23 27.47
C GLY A 237 2.35 -9.74 26.02
N LYS A 238 1.65 -10.44 25.15
CA LYS A 238 1.46 -10.07 23.74
C LYS A 238 0.00 -9.76 23.45
N LEU A 239 -0.23 -8.78 22.61
CA LEU A 239 -1.56 -8.47 22.10
C LEU A 239 -1.86 -9.34 20.89
N LYS A 240 -2.86 -10.21 21.00
CA LYS A 240 -3.36 -11.03 19.91
C LYS A 240 -4.60 -10.41 19.31
N VAL A 241 -4.67 -10.32 17.99
CA VAL A 241 -5.86 -9.88 17.25
C VAL A 241 -6.11 -10.90 16.14
N GLY A 242 -7.16 -11.70 16.30
CA GLY A 242 -7.46 -12.79 15.38
C GLY A 242 -6.27 -13.74 15.20
N SER A 243 -5.67 -13.78 14.00
CA SER A 243 -4.50 -14.63 13.68
C SER A 243 -3.14 -13.97 13.97
N CYS A 244 -3.10 -12.67 14.24
CA CYS A 244 -1.87 -11.91 14.45
C CYS A 244 -1.53 -11.72 15.93
N THR A 245 -0.24 -11.50 16.21
CA THR A 245 0.28 -11.30 17.57
C THR A 245 1.32 -10.20 17.56
N TYR A 246 1.15 -9.21 18.45
CA TYR A 246 1.96 -8.00 18.51
C TYR A 246 2.69 -7.88 19.84
N ASP A 247 3.95 -7.50 19.78
CA ASP A 247 4.82 -7.29 20.96
C ASP A 247 4.77 -5.83 21.44
N LYS A 248 4.39 -4.92 20.53
CA LYS A 248 4.34 -3.47 20.76
C LYS A 248 3.02 -2.88 20.26
N VAL A 249 2.53 -1.87 20.97
CA VAL A 249 1.38 -1.05 20.56
C VAL A 249 1.78 0.41 20.55
N LEU A 250 1.60 1.09 19.42
CA LEU A 250 1.86 2.52 19.25
C LEU A 250 0.55 3.31 19.24
N LEU A 251 0.44 4.28 20.14
CA LEU A 251 -0.61 5.31 20.16
C LEU A 251 -0.01 6.59 19.54
N SER A 252 -0.47 6.93 18.33
CA SER A 252 -0.05 8.13 17.60
C SER A 252 -1.28 8.87 17.10
N GLY A 253 -1.48 10.13 17.49
CA GLY A 253 -2.67 10.91 17.15
C GLY A 253 -3.96 10.43 17.82
N VAL A 254 -3.87 9.53 18.80
CA VAL A 254 -5.02 9.03 19.57
C VAL A 254 -5.32 9.96 20.73
N GLU A 255 -6.56 10.46 20.83
CA GLU A 255 -7.04 11.30 21.93
C GLU A 255 -8.00 10.57 22.87
N THR A 256 -8.78 9.65 22.31
CA THR A 256 -9.78 8.85 23.03
C THR A 256 -9.75 7.40 22.57
N VAL A 257 -10.13 6.50 23.46
CA VAL A 257 -10.35 5.09 23.15
C VAL A 257 -11.69 4.61 23.72
N LYS A 258 -12.18 3.47 23.25
CA LYS A 258 -13.33 2.79 23.85
C LYS A 258 -12.95 2.08 25.15
N GLU A 259 -13.92 1.85 26.01
CA GLU A 259 -13.74 1.08 27.25
C GLU A 259 -13.14 -0.31 27.01
N SER A 260 -13.53 -0.97 25.92
CA SER A 260 -12.99 -2.29 25.52
C SER A 260 -11.50 -2.21 25.20
N THR A 261 -11.09 -1.18 24.47
CA THR A 261 -9.70 -0.94 24.10
C THR A 261 -8.86 -0.58 25.31
N TRP A 262 -9.39 0.31 26.19
CA TRP A 262 -8.71 0.63 27.44
C TRP A 262 -8.45 -0.63 28.30
N LYS A 263 -9.43 -1.53 28.45
CA LYS A 263 -9.26 -2.78 29.18
C LYS A 263 -8.17 -3.67 28.56
N LEU A 264 -8.18 -3.79 27.26
CA LEU A 264 -7.22 -4.59 26.49
C LEU A 264 -5.79 -4.04 26.65
N LEU A 265 -5.62 -2.71 26.50
CA LEU A 265 -4.32 -2.04 26.67
C LEU A 265 -3.81 -2.10 28.11
N LYS A 266 -4.71 -1.97 29.09
CA LYS A 266 -4.37 -2.15 30.51
C LYS A 266 -3.85 -3.54 30.80
N GLU A 267 -4.54 -4.58 30.32
CA GLU A 267 -4.13 -5.96 30.47
C GLU A 267 -2.79 -6.22 29.77
N PHE A 268 -2.61 -5.69 28.54
CA PHE A 268 -1.38 -5.79 27.78
C PHE A 268 -0.19 -5.18 28.54
N ALA A 269 -0.32 -3.96 29.04
CA ALA A 269 0.71 -3.30 29.84
C ALA A 269 1.00 -4.05 31.15
N ALA A 270 -0.04 -4.53 31.85
CA ALA A 270 0.10 -5.27 33.11
C ALA A 270 0.84 -6.61 32.94
N GLN A 271 0.77 -7.22 31.76
CA GLN A 271 1.52 -8.45 31.43
C GLN A 271 2.91 -8.17 30.82
N GLY A 272 3.38 -6.92 30.80
CA GLY A 272 4.71 -6.52 30.32
C GLY A 272 4.76 -6.21 28.82
N GLY A 273 3.63 -6.09 28.15
CA GLY A 273 3.57 -5.64 26.77
C GLY A 273 4.03 -4.18 26.62
N LYS A 274 4.71 -3.86 25.54
CA LYS A 274 5.30 -2.54 25.31
C LYS A 274 4.27 -1.58 24.70
N LEU A 275 3.75 -0.65 25.52
CA LEU A 275 2.86 0.42 25.10
C LEU A 275 3.67 1.71 24.86
N ILE A 276 3.59 2.26 23.65
CA ILE A 276 4.34 3.45 23.20
C ILE A 276 3.34 4.55 22.87
N VAL A 277 3.65 5.79 23.31
CA VAL A 277 2.87 6.98 22.99
C VAL A 277 3.77 7.99 22.30
N ALA A 278 3.47 8.29 21.04
CA ALA A 278 4.19 9.31 20.27
C ALA A 278 3.44 10.64 20.28
N GLY A 279 4.06 11.66 20.85
CA GLY A 279 3.48 12.99 21.01
C GLY A 279 2.53 13.09 22.20
N LYS A 280 1.33 13.65 21.99
CA LYS A 280 0.35 13.84 23.06
C LYS A 280 -0.30 12.50 23.46
N ALA A 281 -0.30 12.20 24.76
CA ALA A 281 -0.97 11.02 25.29
C ALA A 281 -2.50 11.19 25.27
N PRO A 282 -3.27 10.10 25.03
CA PRO A 282 -4.72 10.11 25.15
C PRO A 282 -5.15 10.32 26.62
N GLU A 283 -6.24 11.06 26.81
CA GLU A 283 -6.77 11.43 28.13
C GLU A 283 -8.24 11.02 28.31
N MET A 284 -8.87 10.47 27.27
CA MET A 284 -10.32 10.23 27.23
C MET A 284 -10.67 8.75 27.01
N ILE A 285 -11.78 8.33 27.61
CA ILE A 285 -12.48 7.08 27.28
C ILE A 285 -13.88 7.46 26.84
N HIS A 286 -14.33 6.95 25.68
CA HIS A 286 -15.61 7.32 25.07
C HIS A 286 -15.79 8.84 24.87
N ALA A 287 -14.74 9.52 24.47
CA ALA A 287 -14.69 10.97 24.27
C ALA A 287 -14.93 11.83 25.53
N GLU A 288 -14.86 11.24 26.72
CA GLU A 288 -14.96 11.91 28.01
C GLU A 288 -13.62 11.80 28.75
N PRO A 289 -13.15 12.87 29.40
CA PRO A 289 -11.95 12.81 30.23
C PRO A 289 -12.06 11.74 31.32
N ASP A 290 -11.05 10.89 31.44
CA ASP A 290 -11.07 9.76 32.36
C ASP A 290 -9.70 9.53 33.01
N ALA A 291 -9.63 9.65 34.35
CA ALA A 291 -8.40 9.45 35.10
C ALA A 291 -7.76 8.08 34.90
N ARG A 292 -8.55 7.05 34.60
CA ARG A 292 -8.05 5.69 34.32
C ARG A 292 -7.17 5.66 33.07
N MET A 293 -7.43 6.54 32.09
CA MET A 293 -6.58 6.66 30.90
C MET A 293 -5.24 7.29 31.24
N THR A 294 -5.25 8.36 32.07
CA THR A 294 -4.02 8.99 32.56
C THR A 294 -3.15 7.99 33.36
N GLU A 295 -3.76 7.20 34.24
CA GLU A 295 -3.08 6.13 34.99
C GLU A 295 -2.43 5.09 34.06
N LEU A 296 -3.15 4.65 33.01
CA LEU A 296 -2.60 3.72 32.03
C LEU A 296 -1.39 4.31 31.31
N MET A 297 -1.44 5.60 30.98
CA MET A 297 -0.34 6.30 30.29
C MET A 297 0.90 6.51 31.17
N GLU A 298 0.83 6.33 32.50
CA GLU A 298 2.02 6.31 33.37
C GLU A 298 2.89 5.07 33.13
N HIS A 299 2.31 3.98 32.62
CA HIS A 299 2.99 2.75 32.28
C HIS A 299 3.46 2.69 30.82
N ALA A 300 3.15 3.68 30.01
CA ALA A 300 3.55 3.77 28.61
C ALA A 300 4.91 4.47 28.45
N GLU A 301 5.67 4.03 27.47
CA GLU A 301 6.85 4.75 26.98
C GLU A 301 6.38 5.99 26.21
N LYS A 302 6.67 7.17 26.75
CA LYS A 302 6.31 8.45 26.11
C LYS A 302 7.50 8.98 25.32
N ILE A 303 7.30 9.16 24.04
CA ILE A 303 8.33 9.65 23.12
C ILE A 303 7.87 10.93 22.40
N PRO A 304 8.79 11.82 22.02
CA PRO A 304 8.45 12.91 21.12
C PRO A 304 8.01 12.37 19.76
N PHE A 305 7.11 13.08 19.08
CA PHE A 305 6.71 12.73 17.73
C PHE A 305 7.78 13.21 16.74
N THR A 306 8.89 12.48 16.67
CA THR A 306 9.98 12.68 15.72
C THR A 306 10.31 11.34 15.04
N LYS A 307 10.88 11.40 13.85
CA LYS A 307 11.25 10.19 13.09
C LYS A 307 12.16 9.29 13.93
N GLU A 308 13.21 9.85 14.49
CA GLU A 308 14.22 9.11 15.26
C GLU A 308 13.60 8.39 16.45
N ALA A 309 12.81 9.10 17.27
CA ALA A 309 12.19 8.52 18.46
C ALA A 309 11.16 7.44 18.10
N VAL A 310 10.32 7.66 17.09
CA VAL A 310 9.33 6.69 16.64
C VAL A 310 10.00 5.43 16.10
N THR A 311 11.00 5.58 15.23
CA THR A 311 11.66 4.42 14.62
C THR A 311 12.49 3.62 15.63
N GLU A 312 13.19 4.29 16.57
CA GLU A 312 13.97 3.63 17.61
C GLU A 312 13.06 2.82 18.56
N SER A 313 11.97 3.42 19.07
CA SER A 313 11.06 2.72 19.99
C SER A 313 10.29 1.59 19.33
N CYS A 314 9.96 1.72 18.03
CA CYS A 314 9.20 0.73 17.29
C CYS A 314 10.06 -0.37 16.65
N ALA A 315 11.38 -0.18 16.53
CA ALA A 315 12.28 -1.16 15.92
C ALA A 315 12.18 -2.54 16.57
N LEU A 316 12.31 -3.60 15.76
CA LEU A 316 12.37 -4.97 16.24
C LEU A 316 13.74 -5.28 16.86
N GLU A 317 13.77 -6.15 17.89
CA GLU A 317 15.02 -6.57 18.54
C GLU A 317 15.86 -7.48 17.63
N ALA A 318 15.20 -8.31 16.83
CA ALA A 318 15.84 -9.27 15.92
C ALA A 318 15.13 -9.25 14.54
N PRO A 319 15.37 -8.24 13.71
CA PRO A 319 14.71 -8.15 12.40
C PRO A 319 15.28 -9.19 11.41
N LEU A 320 14.47 -9.66 10.48
CA LEU A 320 14.89 -10.55 9.38
C LEU A 320 15.78 -9.84 8.35
N TYR A 321 15.79 -8.55 8.33
CA TYR A 321 16.62 -7.73 7.45
C TYR A 321 17.07 -6.45 8.12
N GLN A 322 18.14 -5.88 7.59
CA GLN A 322 18.60 -4.53 7.92
C GLN A 322 18.77 -3.76 6.62
N LEU A 323 18.25 -2.53 6.59
CA LEU A 323 18.28 -1.66 5.42
C LEU A 323 18.92 -0.33 5.80
N GLU A 324 20.03 0.00 5.16
CA GLU A 324 20.81 1.23 5.43
C GLU A 324 21.00 2.04 4.15
N ASN A 325 21.21 3.34 4.29
CA ASN A 325 21.47 4.29 3.19
C ASN A 325 20.36 4.35 2.12
N HIS A 326 19.13 3.95 2.46
CA HIS A 326 18.05 3.76 1.50
C HIS A 326 17.18 5.01 1.25
N GLY A 327 17.37 6.08 2.05
CA GLY A 327 16.49 7.24 1.99
C GLY A 327 15.07 6.94 2.52
N GLN A 328 14.18 7.93 2.48
CA GLN A 328 12.81 7.78 3.00
C GLN A 328 11.82 7.19 1.99
N GLN A 329 12.21 7.09 0.73
CA GLN A 329 11.34 6.67 -0.36
C GLN A 329 11.52 5.20 -0.77
N VAL A 330 12.48 4.50 -0.18
CA VAL A 330 12.63 3.06 -0.41
C VAL A 330 11.92 2.30 0.69
N TYR A 331 10.88 1.58 0.32
CA TYR A 331 10.12 0.74 1.22
C TYR A 331 10.47 -0.73 1.01
N ILE A 332 10.44 -1.48 2.09
CA ILE A 332 10.65 -2.92 2.09
C ILE A 332 9.50 -3.62 2.81
N GLN A 333 9.07 -4.74 2.26
CA GLN A 333 8.12 -5.66 2.89
C GLN A 333 8.64 -7.09 2.79
N SER A 334 8.31 -7.89 3.78
CA SER A 334 8.69 -9.31 3.79
C SER A 334 7.47 -10.21 3.97
N TYR A 335 7.44 -11.30 3.21
CA TYR A 335 6.36 -12.28 3.22
C TYR A 335 6.91 -13.68 3.45
N ARG A 336 6.26 -14.45 4.31
CA ARG A 336 6.62 -15.85 4.58
C ARG A 336 5.56 -16.78 4.01
N LYS A 337 6.01 -17.75 3.23
CA LYS A 337 5.19 -18.87 2.77
C LYS A 337 5.96 -20.16 2.98
N GLU A 338 5.50 -21.00 3.87
CA GLU A 338 6.22 -22.23 4.27
C GLU A 338 7.66 -21.91 4.70
N ASP A 339 8.66 -22.50 4.06
CA ASP A 339 10.09 -22.31 4.33
C ASP A 339 10.71 -21.14 3.52
N MET A 340 9.92 -20.41 2.76
CA MET A 340 10.36 -19.32 1.90
C MET A 340 10.04 -17.98 2.56
N ILE A 341 10.99 -17.05 2.54
CA ILE A 341 10.79 -15.65 2.90
C ILE A 341 11.15 -14.78 1.70
N THR A 342 10.20 -14.01 1.25
CA THR A 342 10.40 -13.03 0.19
C THR A 342 10.60 -11.65 0.79
N PHE A 343 11.58 -10.90 0.31
CA PHE A 343 11.85 -9.51 0.63
C PHE A 343 11.69 -8.67 -0.63
N ILE A 344 10.83 -7.68 -0.58
CA ILE A 344 10.52 -6.84 -1.73
C ILE A 344 10.87 -5.41 -1.37
N LEU A 345 11.80 -4.83 -2.12
CA LEU A 345 12.16 -3.41 -2.04
C LEU A 345 11.49 -2.68 -3.20
N LEU A 346 11.02 -1.48 -2.95
CA LEU A 346 10.47 -0.59 -3.96
C LEU A 346 10.94 0.84 -3.72
N ASN A 347 11.55 1.44 -4.74
CA ASN A 347 11.81 2.87 -4.75
C ASN A 347 10.51 3.61 -5.13
N MET A 348 9.90 4.26 -4.15
CA MET A 348 8.67 5.03 -4.33
C MET A 348 8.90 6.37 -5.03
N ASP A 349 10.15 6.85 -5.09
CA ASP A 349 10.52 8.05 -5.85
C ASP A 349 10.52 7.71 -7.34
N ARG A 350 9.76 8.48 -8.11
CA ARG A 350 9.62 8.30 -9.56
C ARG A 350 10.60 9.14 -10.38
N ASP A 351 11.32 10.02 -9.73
CA ASP A 351 12.20 10.99 -10.37
C ASP A 351 13.68 10.74 -10.04
N HIS A 352 13.97 10.11 -8.90
CA HIS A 352 15.33 9.93 -8.42
C HIS A 352 15.67 8.47 -8.12
N SER A 353 16.89 8.09 -8.46
CA SER A 353 17.46 6.78 -8.07
C SER A 353 17.88 6.80 -6.61
N ALA A 354 17.72 5.68 -5.93
CA ALA A 354 18.31 5.42 -4.62
C ALA A 354 19.56 4.56 -4.81
N ASN A 355 20.71 5.09 -4.45
CA ASN A 355 22.01 4.46 -4.70
C ASN A 355 22.70 4.05 -3.40
N ASP A 356 23.63 3.09 -3.52
CA ASP A 356 24.46 2.61 -2.41
C ASP A 356 23.65 2.09 -1.21
N ILE A 357 22.50 1.48 -1.48
CA ILE A 357 21.64 0.87 -0.45
C ILE A 357 22.35 -0.37 0.06
N SER A 358 22.53 -0.46 1.38
CA SER A 358 23.00 -1.67 2.04
C SER A 358 21.79 -2.48 2.56
N LEU A 359 21.63 -3.70 2.07
CA LEU A 359 20.62 -4.65 2.53
C LEU A 359 21.30 -5.88 3.09
N THR A 360 21.08 -6.16 4.36
CA THR A 360 21.48 -7.41 5.00
C THR A 360 20.25 -8.26 5.26
N LEU A 361 20.23 -9.48 4.72
CA LEU A 361 19.19 -10.48 5.00
C LEU A 361 19.72 -11.43 6.08
N ASN A 362 18.99 -11.53 7.20
CA ASN A 362 19.34 -12.38 8.32
C ASN A 362 18.62 -13.73 8.17
N GLY A 363 19.37 -14.81 7.99
CA GLY A 363 18.82 -16.15 7.86
C GLY A 363 19.78 -17.09 7.14
N GLU A 364 19.65 -18.39 7.44
CA GLU A 364 20.42 -19.43 6.77
C GLU A 364 19.66 -19.92 5.53
N GLY A 365 20.36 -20.17 4.43
CA GLY A 365 19.77 -20.71 3.23
C GLY A 365 20.30 -20.07 1.93
N ARG A 366 19.66 -20.44 0.85
CA ARG A 366 19.94 -19.90 -0.47
C ARG A 366 19.12 -18.62 -0.70
N VAL A 367 19.76 -17.59 -1.25
CA VAL A 367 19.11 -16.34 -1.64
C VAL A 367 19.05 -16.24 -3.16
N GLU A 368 17.89 -15.91 -3.67
CA GLU A 368 17.64 -15.68 -5.09
C GLU A 368 17.12 -14.25 -5.30
N GLU A 369 17.50 -13.64 -6.42
CA GLU A 369 16.86 -12.43 -6.96
C GLU A 369 15.87 -12.87 -8.05
N TRP A 370 14.61 -12.50 -7.87
CA TRP A 370 13.54 -12.78 -8.83
C TRP A 370 13.22 -11.51 -9.62
N ASN A 371 13.28 -11.60 -10.94
CA ASN A 371 12.95 -10.50 -11.82
C ASN A 371 11.50 -10.60 -12.29
N ALA A 372 10.61 -9.76 -11.76
CA ALA A 372 9.21 -9.78 -12.14
C ALA A 372 8.95 -9.37 -13.60
N ARG A 373 9.86 -8.57 -14.22
CA ARG A 373 9.73 -8.13 -15.62
C ARG A 373 10.00 -9.26 -16.59
N THR A 374 11.06 -10.03 -16.36
CA THR A 374 11.50 -11.09 -17.28
C THR A 374 11.09 -12.50 -16.85
N GLY A 375 10.88 -12.72 -15.57
CA GLY A 375 10.65 -14.03 -14.95
C GLY A 375 11.95 -14.81 -14.73
N GLU A 376 13.12 -14.18 -14.91
CA GLU A 376 14.41 -14.79 -14.62
C GLU A 376 14.65 -14.85 -13.12
N ILE A 377 15.36 -15.87 -12.68
CA ILE A 377 15.77 -16.10 -11.30
C ILE A 377 17.27 -16.25 -11.28
N HIS A 378 17.92 -15.44 -10.44
CA HIS A 378 19.37 -15.46 -10.28
C HIS A 378 19.70 -15.77 -8.82
N GLU A 379 20.63 -16.68 -8.60
CA GLU A 379 21.14 -16.93 -7.26
C GLU A 379 22.03 -15.77 -6.81
N VAL A 380 21.85 -15.34 -5.56
CA VAL A 380 22.66 -14.29 -4.93
C VAL A 380 23.69 -14.92 -3.99
N MET A 381 24.90 -14.40 -4.02
CA MET A 381 25.97 -14.90 -3.14
C MET A 381 25.68 -14.57 -1.68
N VAL A 382 25.85 -15.59 -0.82
CA VAL A 382 25.73 -15.48 0.62
C VAL A 382 27.09 -15.77 1.26
N SER A 383 27.50 -14.93 2.20
CA SER A 383 28.73 -15.10 2.96
C SER A 383 28.40 -15.28 4.44
N ASP A 384 28.98 -16.31 5.08
CA ASP A 384 28.83 -16.60 6.50
C ASP A 384 27.36 -16.64 7.02
N GLY A 385 26.43 -17.15 6.20
CA GLY A 385 25.01 -17.27 6.56
C GLY A 385 24.22 -15.96 6.46
N LYS A 386 24.80 -14.91 5.88
CA LYS A 386 24.14 -13.62 5.62
C LYS A 386 24.30 -13.21 4.18
N ALA A 387 23.24 -12.71 3.58
CA ALA A 387 23.32 -12.02 2.32
C ALA A 387 23.52 -10.51 2.57
N GLU A 388 24.71 -10.01 2.29
CA GLU A 388 25.01 -8.59 2.35
C GLU A 388 25.05 -8.05 0.91
N LEU A 389 24.12 -7.18 0.59
CA LEU A 389 23.91 -6.66 -0.75
C LEU A 389 24.12 -5.14 -0.77
N CYS A 390 24.96 -4.69 -1.68
CA CYS A 390 25.00 -3.27 -2.05
C CYS A 390 24.28 -3.12 -3.38
N LEU A 391 23.20 -2.35 -3.39
CA LEU A 391 22.32 -2.23 -4.55
C LEU A 391 21.88 -0.79 -4.80
N SER A 392 21.45 -0.53 -6.02
CA SER A 392 20.82 0.72 -6.41
C SER A 392 19.47 0.42 -7.03
N LEU A 393 18.51 1.30 -6.79
CA LEU A 393 17.18 1.24 -7.37
C LEU A 393 16.96 2.47 -8.26
N LEU A 394 16.59 2.24 -9.50
CA LEU A 394 16.14 3.30 -10.41
C LEU A 394 14.82 3.90 -9.90
N PRO A 395 14.36 5.04 -10.45
CA PRO A 395 13.05 5.59 -10.14
C PRO A 395 11.94 4.54 -10.38
N GLY A 396 11.12 4.28 -9.36
CA GLY A 396 10.03 3.30 -9.42
C GLY A 396 10.49 1.85 -9.64
N GLU A 397 11.75 1.51 -9.37
CA GLU A 397 12.26 0.15 -9.51
C GLU A 397 11.98 -0.69 -8.27
N GLU A 398 11.63 -1.95 -8.49
CA GLU A 398 11.52 -2.99 -7.49
C GLU A 398 12.68 -3.97 -7.56
N LYS A 399 13.01 -4.56 -6.40
CA LYS A 399 13.90 -5.71 -6.27
C LYS A 399 13.23 -6.74 -5.37
N ILE A 400 13.26 -7.99 -5.81
CA ILE A 400 12.65 -9.12 -5.08
C ILE A 400 13.74 -10.11 -4.75
N PHE A 401 13.98 -10.34 -3.45
CA PHE A 401 14.90 -11.35 -2.96
C PHE A 401 14.12 -12.44 -2.23
N VAL A 402 14.51 -13.68 -2.44
CA VAL A 402 13.87 -14.85 -1.84
C VAL A 402 14.90 -15.67 -1.08
N LEU A 403 14.72 -15.77 0.22
CA LEU A 403 15.47 -16.66 1.11
C LEU A 403 14.71 -17.97 1.26
N GLN A 404 15.34 -19.08 0.95
CA GLN A 404 14.74 -20.42 1.05
C GLN A 404 15.77 -21.46 1.49
N ASN A 405 15.28 -22.60 1.97
CA ASN A 405 16.14 -23.71 2.36
C ASN A 405 16.98 -24.21 1.17
N GLY A 406 18.23 -24.51 1.42
CA GLY A 406 19.16 -25.05 0.41
C GLY A 406 20.57 -24.55 0.56
N GLU A 407 21.50 -25.18 -0.11
CA GLU A 407 22.88 -24.73 -0.20
C GLU A 407 23.04 -23.70 -1.32
N ASN A 408 23.80 -22.65 -1.05
CA ASN A 408 24.18 -21.69 -2.08
C ASN A 408 25.27 -22.30 -2.96
N LEU A 409 25.02 -22.44 -4.24
CA LEU A 409 25.90 -23.11 -5.20
C LEU A 409 26.80 -22.14 -5.99
N LEU A 410 26.56 -20.82 -5.86
CA LEU A 410 27.30 -19.84 -6.66
C LEU A 410 28.71 -19.65 -6.14
N LYS A 411 29.66 -19.75 -7.07
CA LYS A 411 31.02 -19.21 -6.90
C LYS A 411 31.03 -17.78 -7.46
N GLN A 412 31.63 -16.88 -6.67
CA GLN A 412 31.77 -15.48 -7.04
C GLN A 412 32.33 -15.32 -8.47
N LYS A 413 31.57 -14.65 -9.34
CA LYS A 413 32.08 -14.11 -10.61
C LYS A 413 32.20 -12.60 -10.44
N GLU A 414 33.39 -12.09 -10.59
CA GLU A 414 33.57 -10.63 -10.70
C GLU A 414 33.00 -10.16 -12.04
N PHE A 415 32.02 -9.28 -11.97
CA PHE A 415 31.52 -8.56 -13.15
C PHE A 415 32.06 -7.14 -13.12
N SER A 416 32.61 -6.71 -14.24
CA SER A 416 32.91 -5.29 -14.45
C SER A 416 31.94 -4.75 -15.50
N TYR A 417 31.35 -3.61 -15.26
CA TYR A 417 30.56 -2.90 -16.25
C TYR A 417 31.05 -1.48 -16.40
N LYS A 418 30.90 -0.93 -17.60
CA LYS A 418 31.20 0.45 -17.89
C LYS A 418 29.92 1.13 -18.34
N LEU A 419 29.55 2.20 -17.65
CA LEU A 419 28.41 3.02 -18.08
C LEU A 419 28.70 3.67 -19.42
N SER A 420 27.74 3.66 -20.32
CA SER A 420 27.79 4.40 -21.57
C SER A 420 27.68 5.90 -21.28
N GLU A 421 28.41 6.73 -22.04
CA GLU A 421 28.25 8.18 -21.96
C GLU A 421 26.90 8.71 -22.45
N LYS A 422 26.11 7.84 -23.13
CA LYS A 422 24.78 8.16 -23.63
C LYS A 422 23.78 7.14 -23.06
N ASN A 423 23.12 7.51 -21.99
CA ASN A 423 22.10 6.69 -21.33
C ASN A 423 20.66 7.04 -21.75
N VAL A 424 20.49 7.96 -22.73
CA VAL A 424 19.18 8.40 -23.21
C VAL A 424 19.05 8.05 -24.69
N ALA A 425 18.03 7.27 -25.03
CA ALA A 425 17.56 7.08 -26.40
C ALA A 425 16.27 7.91 -26.58
N ALA A 426 16.33 8.96 -27.39
CA ALA A 426 15.13 9.68 -27.78
C ALA A 426 14.50 8.97 -28.98
N LEU A 427 13.21 8.65 -28.88
CA LEU A 427 12.39 8.09 -29.94
C LEU A 427 11.38 9.17 -30.37
N ASP A 428 11.89 10.17 -31.03
CA ASP A 428 11.14 11.34 -31.51
C ASP A 428 10.82 11.28 -33.01
N ARG A 429 11.42 10.31 -33.72
CA ARG A 429 11.22 10.12 -35.15
C ARG A 429 10.84 8.67 -35.45
N ALA A 430 9.95 8.48 -36.42
CA ALA A 430 9.49 7.15 -36.86
C ALA A 430 9.12 7.12 -38.34
N ASP A 431 9.18 5.93 -38.94
CA ASP A 431 8.53 5.69 -40.22
C ASP A 431 7.03 5.40 -39.97
N VAL A 432 6.18 6.06 -40.74
CA VAL A 432 4.73 5.94 -40.64
C VAL A 432 4.21 5.02 -41.72
N TYR A 433 3.47 3.99 -41.34
CA TYR A 433 2.85 3.04 -42.23
C TYR A 433 1.33 3.12 -42.16
N LEU A 434 0.68 3.07 -43.32
CA LEU A 434 -0.76 2.84 -43.44
C LEU A 434 -0.92 1.45 -44.03
N ASP A 435 -1.42 0.51 -43.25
CA ASP A 435 -1.34 -0.93 -43.53
C ASP A 435 0.14 -1.34 -43.77
N ASP A 436 0.47 -1.87 -44.93
CA ASP A 436 1.83 -2.26 -45.30
C ASP A 436 2.57 -1.22 -46.15
N GLU A 437 1.95 -0.08 -46.45
CA GLU A 437 2.53 1.00 -47.25
C GLU A 437 3.21 2.04 -46.35
N CYS A 438 4.51 2.27 -46.52
CA CYS A 438 5.22 3.33 -45.85
C CYS A 438 4.83 4.69 -46.47
N VAL A 439 4.03 5.47 -45.76
CA VAL A 439 3.50 6.76 -46.22
C VAL A 439 4.39 7.94 -45.87
N ALA A 440 5.25 7.80 -44.85
CA ALA A 440 6.24 8.80 -44.49
C ALA A 440 7.44 8.13 -43.81
N LYS A 441 8.64 8.68 -43.98
CA LYS A 441 9.87 8.19 -43.38
C LYS A 441 10.53 9.24 -42.52
N ASP A 442 11.09 8.79 -41.39
CA ASP A 442 11.88 9.61 -40.48
C ASP A 442 11.13 10.89 -40.07
N GLU A 443 9.84 10.75 -39.77
CA GLU A 443 8.98 11.86 -39.38
C GLU A 443 9.03 12.16 -37.87
N ASP A 444 8.93 13.45 -37.51
CA ASP A 444 8.74 13.90 -36.15
C ASP A 444 7.29 13.62 -35.71
N VAL A 445 7.09 12.55 -34.93
CA VAL A 445 5.78 12.05 -34.53
C VAL A 445 4.95 13.12 -33.77
N LEU A 446 5.61 13.94 -32.94
CA LEU A 446 4.90 14.98 -32.18
C LEU A 446 4.47 16.14 -33.09
N LYS A 447 5.28 16.45 -34.09
CA LYS A 447 4.94 17.48 -35.08
C LYS A 447 3.78 17.04 -35.96
N GLU A 448 3.78 15.78 -36.39
CA GLU A 448 2.71 15.22 -37.21
C GLU A 448 1.38 15.17 -36.44
N ASP A 449 1.36 14.73 -35.17
CA ASP A 449 0.14 14.76 -34.35
C ASP A 449 -0.42 16.20 -34.23
N ARG A 450 0.46 17.20 -34.02
CA ARG A 450 0.04 18.60 -33.96
C ARG A 450 -0.55 19.09 -35.26
N LEU A 451 0.11 18.83 -36.39
CA LEU A 451 -0.35 19.23 -37.71
C LEU A 451 -1.71 18.61 -38.07
N ILE A 452 -1.91 17.33 -37.74
CA ILE A 452 -3.19 16.64 -37.95
C ILE A 452 -4.28 17.28 -37.10
N ARG A 453 -4.01 17.55 -35.82
CA ARG A 453 -4.97 18.19 -34.91
C ARG A 453 -5.36 19.61 -35.37
N ASP A 454 -4.38 20.42 -35.75
CA ASP A 454 -4.61 21.76 -36.27
C ASP A 454 -5.48 21.73 -37.52
N ARG A 455 -5.22 20.79 -38.42
CA ARG A 455 -5.97 20.62 -39.68
C ARG A 455 -7.41 20.16 -39.43
N LEU A 456 -7.64 19.35 -38.41
CA LEU A 456 -8.94 18.80 -38.03
C LEU A 456 -9.70 19.70 -37.04
N GLY A 457 -9.05 20.76 -36.54
CA GLY A 457 -9.61 21.63 -35.51
C GLY A 457 -9.71 20.99 -34.12
N TYR A 458 -8.88 19.96 -33.85
CA TYR A 458 -8.84 19.31 -32.57
C TYR A 458 -7.87 20.02 -31.60
N PRO A 459 -8.17 20.09 -30.31
CA PRO A 459 -7.24 20.63 -29.32
C PRO A 459 -5.95 19.79 -29.26
N TRP A 460 -4.82 20.42 -28.98
CA TRP A 460 -3.57 19.72 -28.75
C TRP A 460 -3.68 18.86 -27.51
N ARG A 461 -2.98 17.71 -27.53
CA ARG A 461 -2.85 16.88 -26.34
C ARG A 461 -2.01 17.62 -25.32
N GLY A 462 -2.61 17.93 -24.20
CA GLY A 462 -1.93 18.57 -23.08
C GLY A 462 -2.78 18.43 -21.83
N GLY A 463 -2.16 18.04 -20.75
CA GLY A 463 -2.81 17.87 -19.47
C GLY A 463 -3.27 16.44 -19.17
N GLU A 464 -3.50 16.21 -17.89
CA GLU A 464 -4.07 14.99 -17.36
C GLU A 464 -5.52 14.82 -17.83
N MET A 465 -5.97 13.60 -18.03
CA MET A 465 -7.36 13.27 -18.34
C MET A 465 -7.95 13.86 -19.63
N MET A 466 -7.19 13.87 -20.73
CA MET A 466 -7.84 14.13 -22.01
C MET A 466 -8.75 12.98 -22.41
N GLN A 467 -10.03 13.22 -22.32
CA GLN A 467 -11.07 12.30 -22.77
C GLN A 467 -11.28 12.49 -24.28
N PRO A 468 -11.11 11.49 -25.12
CA PRO A 468 -11.47 11.61 -26.53
C PRO A 468 -13.00 11.50 -26.66
N TRP A 469 -13.68 12.59 -26.42
CA TRP A 469 -15.13 12.68 -26.52
C TRP A 469 -15.64 12.75 -27.97
N TYR A 470 -14.82 12.52 -28.95
CA TYR A 470 -15.12 12.78 -30.36
C TYR A 470 -15.15 11.52 -31.21
#